data_e15b4fb5724d15e953cb85b67b79cd93
#
_entry.id   e15b4fb5724d15e953cb85b67b79cd93
#
_cell.length_a   1.000
_cell.length_b   1.000
_cell.length_c   1.000
_cell.angle_alpha   90.00
_cell.angle_beta   90.00
_cell.angle_gamma   90.00
#
_symmetry.space_group_name_H-M   'P 1'
#
loop_
_entity.id
_entity.type
_entity.pdbx_description
1 polymer ?
#
loop_
_entity_poly.entity_id
_entity_poly.type
_entity_poly.pdbx_seq_one_letter_code
_entity_poly.pdbx_strand_id
1 'polypeptide(L)'
;MSKPPAPAVPAKRLAGKDDAAKASSGEILQAAAELFMAFGYAATSIDAVAERLGATKGRIYHHYRSKADLYFDVQVAAMTRVMSAVEPIARQPGSALQRLSAMALCHAQILLTELPMQKVAVQGLERQLLGNSLGNTPASQRLQAVILLRDDYERLFAEVIDDGIREGVFVDLPPRLATKPFFGVLNWATVWYSPRRLQSAEAIDNLARTLADFALRGLLKTAPS
;
A
#
# COMPACT_ATOMS: atom_id res chain seq x y z
N MET A 1 26.04 24.62 -65.10
CA MET A 1 25.03 23.72 -64.48
C MET A 1 25.38 23.59 -62.98
N SER A 2 24.72 24.40 -62.19
CA SER A 2 24.96 24.46 -60.73
C SER A 2 24.10 23.42 -60.02
N LYS A 3 24.70 22.67 -59.12
CA LYS A 3 24.10 21.61 -58.29
C LYS A 3 23.14 22.24 -57.25
N PRO A 4 21.90 21.73 -57.07
CA PRO A 4 20.98 22.27 -56.11
C PRO A 4 21.46 21.95 -54.66
N PRO A 5 21.13 22.82 -53.68
CA PRO A 5 21.49 22.61 -52.28
C PRO A 5 20.67 21.46 -51.65
N ALA A 6 21.34 20.71 -50.76
CA ALA A 6 20.74 19.63 -50.00
C ALA A 6 19.66 20.14 -49.05
N PRO A 7 18.60 19.35 -48.76
CA PRO A 7 17.53 19.75 -47.84
C PRO A 7 18.06 19.79 -46.42
N ALA A 8 17.70 20.88 -45.71
CA ALA A 8 18.01 21.08 -44.30
C ALA A 8 17.28 20.02 -43.43
N VAL A 9 18.05 19.30 -42.66
CA VAL A 9 17.54 18.39 -41.60
C VAL A 9 16.91 19.26 -40.51
N PRO A 10 15.63 19.04 -40.13
CA PRO A 10 15.03 19.80 -39.04
C PRO A 10 15.77 19.49 -37.74
N ALA A 11 16.28 20.51 -37.08
CA ALA A 11 16.86 20.45 -35.76
C ALA A 11 15.80 19.89 -34.80
N LYS A 12 16.06 18.69 -34.28
CA LYS A 12 15.29 18.07 -33.22
C LYS A 12 15.41 19.00 -31.99
N ARG A 13 14.34 19.76 -31.71
CA ARG A 13 14.25 20.54 -30.46
C ARG A 13 14.55 19.60 -29.33
N LEU A 14 15.64 19.86 -28.64
CA LEU A 14 15.92 19.31 -27.31
C LEU A 14 14.77 19.78 -26.43
N ALA A 15 13.83 18.88 -26.17
CA ALA A 15 12.80 19.07 -25.14
C ALA A 15 13.53 19.42 -23.85
N GLY A 16 13.12 20.54 -23.25
CA GLY A 16 13.85 21.21 -22.22
C GLY A 16 14.11 20.34 -21.00
N LYS A 17 15.32 20.48 -20.46
CA LYS A 17 15.76 19.97 -19.15
C LYS A 17 14.90 20.47 -17.98
N ASP A 18 13.96 21.35 -18.21
CA ASP A 18 13.14 22.00 -17.16
C ASP A 18 11.88 21.22 -16.77
N ASP A 19 11.38 20.31 -17.63
CA ASP A 19 10.22 19.47 -17.29
C ASP A 19 10.58 18.21 -16.47
N ALA A 20 11.82 17.74 -16.51
CA ALA A 20 12.32 16.68 -15.62
C ALA A 20 12.38 17.13 -14.14
N ALA A 21 12.07 18.39 -13.89
CA ALA A 21 12.26 19.04 -12.61
C ALA A 21 11.07 18.93 -11.62
N LYS A 22 9.95 18.25 -11.90
CA LYS A 22 8.76 18.29 -11.02
C LYS A 22 8.17 16.93 -10.65
N ALA A 23 8.98 15.98 -10.17
CA ALA A 23 8.42 14.80 -9.53
C ALA A 23 7.56 15.25 -8.32
N SER A 24 6.28 14.92 -8.29
CA SER A 24 5.40 15.19 -7.16
C SER A 24 5.81 14.35 -5.95
N SER A 25 5.39 14.73 -4.75
CA SER A 25 5.61 13.90 -3.55
C SER A 25 5.11 12.46 -3.76
N GLY A 26 4.00 12.28 -4.47
CA GLY A 26 3.45 10.96 -4.78
C GLY A 26 4.38 10.11 -5.68
N GLU A 27 5.01 10.72 -6.69
CA GLU A 27 5.97 9.99 -7.55
C GLU A 27 7.22 9.55 -6.77
N ILE A 28 7.69 10.40 -5.84
CA ILE A 28 8.81 10.05 -4.97
C ILE A 28 8.47 8.86 -4.07
N LEU A 29 7.28 8.86 -3.46
CA LEU A 29 6.81 7.76 -2.62
C LEU A 29 6.64 6.47 -3.42
N GLN A 30 6.09 6.54 -4.63
CA GLN A 30 5.91 5.39 -5.49
C GLN A 30 7.27 4.78 -5.91
N ALA A 31 8.22 5.60 -6.37
CA ALA A 31 9.55 5.14 -6.74
C ALA A 31 10.30 4.55 -5.54
N ALA A 32 10.17 5.16 -4.37
CA ALA A 32 10.73 4.65 -3.13
C ALA A 32 10.13 3.28 -2.74
N ALA A 33 8.80 3.13 -2.82
CA ALA A 33 8.10 1.89 -2.53
C ALA A 33 8.55 0.76 -3.47
N GLU A 34 8.71 1.03 -4.77
CA GLU A 34 9.23 0.06 -5.75
C GLU A 34 10.65 -0.40 -5.39
N LEU A 35 11.53 0.52 -5.02
CA LEU A 35 12.91 0.19 -4.63
C LEU A 35 12.95 -0.54 -3.28
N PHE A 36 12.15 -0.13 -2.30
CA PHE A 36 12.05 -0.84 -1.02
C PHE A 36 11.48 -2.26 -1.21
N MET A 37 10.50 -2.43 -2.09
CA MET A 37 9.95 -3.74 -2.41
C MET A 37 10.99 -4.65 -3.10
N ALA A 38 11.77 -4.10 -4.04
CA ALA A 38 12.71 -4.87 -4.86
C ALA A 38 14.00 -5.23 -4.10
N PHE A 39 14.56 -4.30 -3.32
CA PHE A 39 15.89 -4.43 -2.72
C PHE A 39 15.87 -4.41 -1.19
N GLY A 40 14.73 -4.15 -0.60
CA GLY A 40 14.58 -3.98 0.85
C GLY A 40 15.08 -2.62 1.34
N TYR A 41 14.76 -2.30 2.60
CA TYR A 41 15.12 -1.01 3.21
C TYR A 41 16.63 -0.81 3.29
N ALA A 42 17.42 -1.84 3.66
CA ALA A 42 18.86 -1.69 3.90
C ALA A 42 19.59 -1.27 2.62
N ALA A 43 19.32 -1.94 1.49
CA ALA A 43 19.98 -1.73 0.23
C ALA A 43 19.48 -0.50 -0.57
N THR A 44 18.35 0.07 -0.22
CA THR A 44 17.78 1.28 -0.88
C THR A 44 18.43 2.53 -0.31
N SER A 45 18.74 3.51 -1.17
CA SER A 45 19.21 4.85 -0.79
C SER A 45 18.31 5.95 -1.38
N ILE A 46 18.36 7.16 -0.79
CA ILE A 46 17.69 8.35 -1.35
C ILE A 46 18.25 8.67 -2.75
N ASP A 47 19.54 8.45 -2.96
CA ASP A 47 20.19 8.65 -4.25
C ASP A 47 19.65 7.70 -5.33
N ALA A 48 19.39 6.44 -4.98
CA ALA A 48 18.77 5.48 -5.90
C ALA A 48 17.33 5.91 -6.29
N VAL A 49 16.58 6.53 -5.36
CA VAL A 49 15.26 7.08 -5.67
C VAL A 49 15.37 8.27 -6.63
N ALA A 50 16.35 9.15 -6.44
CA ALA A 50 16.60 10.27 -7.37
C ALA A 50 16.97 9.75 -8.77
N GLU A 51 17.85 8.76 -8.85
CA GLU A 51 18.25 8.12 -10.12
C GLU A 51 17.06 7.46 -10.83
N ARG A 52 16.23 6.72 -10.10
CA ARG A 52 15.00 6.08 -10.61
C ARG A 52 14.04 7.08 -11.25
N LEU A 53 13.97 8.29 -10.69
CA LEU A 53 13.09 9.37 -11.17
C LEU A 53 13.75 10.27 -12.24
N GLY A 54 15.03 10.09 -12.54
CA GLY A 54 15.78 11.03 -13.37
C GLY A 54 15.88 12.43 -12.74
N ALA A 55 15.73 12.52 -11.41
CA ALA A 55 15.75 13.76 -10.65
C ALA A 55 17.12 14.03 -10.04
N THR A 56 17.38 15.29 -9.66
CA THR A 56 18.59 15.63 -8.91
C THR A 56 18.47 15.16 -7.45
N LYS A 57 19.61 14.75 -6.84
CA LYS A 57 19.65 14.39 -5.42
C LYS A 57 19.10 15.49 -4.51
N GLY A 58 19.51 16.74 -4.76
CA GLY A 58 19.07 17.91 -3.98
C GLY A 58 17.55 18.05 -3.95
N ARG A 59 16.87 17.63 -5.01
CA ARG A 59 15.41 17.65 -5.07
C ARG A 59 14.78 16.66 -4.10
N ILE A 60 15.25 15.42 -4.04
CA ILE A 60 14.71 14.43 -3.10
C ILE A 60 15.02 14.86 -1.66
N TYR A 61 16.25 15.34 -1.40
CA TYR A 61 16.64 15.86 -0.08
C TYR A 61 15.88 17.12 0.36
N HIS A 62 15.28 17.86 -0.57
CA HIS A 62 14.36 18.94 -0.22
C HIS A 62 13.06 18.41 0.43
N HIS A 63 12.56 17.25 -0.01
CA HIS A 63 11.37 16.63 0.54
C HIS A 63 11.67 15.73 1.74
N TYR A 64 12.76 14.96 1.68
CA TYR A 64 13.09 13.91 2.65
C TYR A 64 14.54 14.03 3.13
N ARG A 65 14.71 14.35 4.40
CA ARG A 65 16.04 14.53 5.01
C ARG A 65 16.75 13.20 5.28
N SER A 66 16.00 12.12 5.43
CA SER A 66 16.53 10.77 5.69
C SER A 66 15.75 9.69 4.96
N LYS A 67 16.40 8.54 4.75
CA LYS A 67 15.74 7.35 4.23
C LYS A 67 14.61 6.86 5.16
N ALA A 68 14.76 7.05 6.46
CA ALA A 68 13.74 6.68 7.43
C ALA A 68 12.48 7.54 7.26
N ASP A 69 12.64 8.86 7.04
CA ASP A 69 11.52 9.76 6.77
C ASP A 69 10.73 9.30 5.55
N LEU A 70 11.44 9.05 4.44
CA LEU A 70 10.83 8.57 3.21
C LEU A 70 10.13 7.21 3.39
N TYR A 71 10.73 6.30 4.14
CA TYR A 71 10.17 4.98 4.40
C TYR A 71 8.87 5.04 5.23
N PHE A 72 8.84 5.87 6.26
CA PHE A 72 7.63 6.06 7.08
C PHE A 72 6.53 6.78 6.29
N ASP A 73 6.88 7.77 5.46
CA ASP A 73 5.88 8.45 4.63
C ASP A 73 5.28 7.53 3.57
N VAL A 74 6.04 6.56 3.03
CA VAL A 74 5.47 5.49 2.19
C VAL A 74 4.43 4.68 2.97
N GLN A 75 4.72 4.29 4.22
CA GLN A 75 3.77 3.54 5.04
C GLN A 75 2.53 4.37 5.39
N VAL A 76 2.71 5.64 5.77
CA VAL A 76 1.59 6.56 6.06
C VAL A 76 0.71 6.71 4.82
N ALA A 77 1.29 6.94 3.65
CA ALA A 77 0.54 7.07 2.40
C ALA A 77 -0.24 5.79 2.06
N ALA A 78 0.38 4.61 2.21
CA ALA A 78 -0.28 3.33 1.97
C ALA A 78 -1.44 3.10 2.95
N MET A 79 -1.26 3.38 4.25
CA MET A 79 -2.31 3.24 5.26
C MET A 79 -3.45 4.25 5.06
N THR A 80 -3.12 5.50 4.73
CA THR A 80 -4.12 6.53 4.42
C THR A 80 -4.94 6.13 3.19
N ARG A 81 -4.30 5.56 2.18
CA ARG A 81 -4.96 5.09 0.96
C ARG A 81 -5.99 4.00 1.23
N VAL A 82 -5.65 2.97 2.01
CA VAL A 82 -6.60 1.90 2.35
C VAL A 82 -7.68 2.39 3.31
N MET A 83 -7.34 3.21 4.29
CA MET A 83 -8.31 3.79 5.23
C MET A 83 -9.36 4.61 4.49
N SER A 84 -8.95 5.55 3.64
CA SER A 84 -9.87 6.43 2.91
C SER A 84 -10.81 5.67 1.97
N ALA A 85 -10.39 4.50 1.46
CA ALA A 85 -11.23 3.67 0.61
C ALA A 85 -12.19 2.77 1.40
N VAL A 86 -11.75 2.24 2.54
CA VAL A 86 -12.49 1.21 3.29
C VAL A 86 -13.43 1.83 4.35
N GLU A 87 -13.04 2.94 4.98
CA GLU A 87 -13.85 3.57 6.03
C GLU A 87 -15.27 3.92 5.56
N PRO A 88 -15.50 4.52 4.38
CA PRO A 88 -16.87 4.77 3.89
C PRO A 88 -17.69 3.50 3.74
N ILE A 89 -17.06 2.38 3.34
CA ILE A 89 -17.73 1.08 3.18
C ILE A 89 -18.18 0.53 4.53
N ALA A 90 -17.33 0.62 5.55
CA ALA A 90 -17.64 0.16 6.90
C ALA A 90 -18.87 0.86 7.50
N ARG A 91 -19.11 2.10 7.11
CA ARG A 91 -20.21 2.95 7.61
C ARG A 91 -21.47 2.92 6.76
N GLN A 92 -21.49 2.14 5.66
CA GLN A 92 -22.68 2.02 4.81
C GLN A 92 -23.81 1.28 5.54
N PRO A 93 -25.07 1.58 5.20
CA PRO A 93 -26.19 0.76 5.66
C PRO A 93 -26.08 -0.66 5.07
N GLY A 94 -26.55 -1.65 5.82
CA GLY A 94 -26.52 -3.06 5.40
C GLY A 94 -26.06 -3.97 6.52
N SER A 95 -26.12 -5.29 6.28
CA SER A 95 -25.67 -6.29 7.25
C SER A 95 -24.15 -6.23 7.42
N ALA A 96 -23.67 -6.68 8.57
CA ALA A 96 -22.22 -6.78 8.84
C ALA A 96 -21.51 -7.66 7.81
N LEU A 97 -22.15 -8.73 7.35
CA LEU A 97 -21.61 -9.59 6.29
C LEU A 97 -21.40 -8.83 4.98
N GLN A 98 -22.38 -8.03 4.55
CA GLN A 98 -22.27 -7.23 3.32
C GLN A 98 -21.13 -6.19 3.43
N ARG A 99 -21.07 -5.46 4.54
CA ARG A 99 -20.02 -4.46 4.79
C ARG A 99 -18.65 -5.11 4.85
N LEU A 100 -18.47 -6.16 5.63
CA LEU A 100 -17.17 -6.83 5.78
C LEU A 100 -16.69 -7.44 4.46
N SER A 101 -17.62 -8.02 3.67
CA SER A 101 -17.30 -8.54 2.32
C SER A 101 -16.77 -7.45 1.39
N ALA A 102 -17.46 -6.30 1.34
CA ALA A 102 -17.04 -5.17 0.52
C ALA A 102 -15.72 -4.54 1.01
N MET A 103 -15.50 -4.45 2.33
CA MET A 103 -14.26 -3.99 2.93
C MET A 103 -13.09 -4.91 2.57
N ALA A 104 -13.27 -6.23 2.70
CA ALA A 104 -12.26 -7.23 2.36
C ALA A 104 -11.88 -7.18 0.87
N LEU A 105 -12.88 -7.08 0.00
CA LEU A 105 -12.67 -6.96 -1.45
C LEU A 105 -11.90 -5.68 -1.79
N CYS A 106 -12.31 -4.54 -1.27
CA CYS A 106 -11.64 -3.25 -1.48
C CYS A 106 -10.18 -3.30 -1.00
N HIS A 107 -9.93 -3.85 0.20
CA HIS A 107 -8.58 -4.04 0.72
C HIS A 107 -7.73 -4.91 -0.19
N ALA A 108 -8.24 -6.07 -0.61
CA ALA A 108 -7.51 -6.99 -1.49
C ALA A 108 -7.23 -6.37 -2.87
N GLN A 109 -8.17 -5.64 -3.45
CA GLN A 109 -7.97 -4.93 -4.73
C GLN A 109 -6.85 -3.90 -4.63
N ILE A 110 -6.84 -3.05 -3.58
CA ILE A 110 -5.78 -2.05 -3.37
C ILE A 110 -4.44 -2.75 -3.15
N LEU A 111 -4.40 -3.82 -2.36
CA LEU A 111 -3.18 -4.57 -2.09
C LEU A 111 -2.57 -5.14 -3.37
N LEU A 112 -3.39 -5.67 -4.28
CA LEU A 112 -2.91 -6.29 -5.52
C LEU A 112 -2.54 -5.26 -6.59
N THR A 113 -3.25 -4.12 -6.65
CA THR A 113 -3.04 -3.07 -7.68
C THR A 113 -1.94 -2.07 -7.30
N GLU A 114 -1.76 -1.83 -6.00
CA GLU A 114 -0.79 -0.90 -5.44
C GLU A 114 0.30 -1.65 -4.63
N LEU A 115 0.67 -2.86 -5.09
CA LEU A 115 1.51 -3.81 -4.37
C LEU A 115 2.79 -3.20 -3.77
N PRO A 116 3.59 -2.36 -4.46
CA PRO A 116 4.81 -1.81 -3.87
C PRO A 116 4.56 -1.03 -2.57
N MET A 117 3.57 -0.15 -2.58
CA MET A 117 3.18 0.65 -1.42
C MET A 117 2.67 -0.23 -0.28
N GLN A 118 1.75 -1.15 -0.59
CA GLN A 118 1.11 -2.02 0.39
C GLN A 118 2.09 -3.03 0.99
N LYS A 119 3.01 -3.56 0.18
CA LYS A 119 4.06 -4.47 0.66
C LYS A 119 4.97 -3.79 1.67
N VAL A 120 5.39 -2.54 1.42
CA VAL A 120 6.18 -1.75 2.37
C VAL A 120 5.40 -1.53 3.67
N ALA A 121 4.09 -1.24 3.58
CA ALA A 121 3.24 -1.06 4.74
C ALA A 121 3.10 -2.34 5.56
N VAL A 122 2.86 -3.49 4.93
CA VAL A 122 2.69 -4.78 5.61
C VAL A 122 4.01 -5.28 6.21
N GLN A 123 5.11 -5.26 5.44
CA GLN A 123 6.42 -5.75 5.89
C GLN A 123 7.10 -4.83 6.92
N GLY A 124 6.71 -3.56 6.97
CA GLY A 124 7.20 -2.62 7.99
C GLY A 124 6.89 -3.06 9.43
N LEU A 125 5.95 -3.99 9.62
CA LEU A 125 5.56 -4.50 10.93
C LEU A 125 6.72 -5.17 11.69
N GLU A 126 7.55 -5.96 11.01
CA GLU A 126 8.69 -6.63 11.64
C GLU A 126 9.70 -5.63 12.23
N ARG A 127 9.95 -4.52 11.52
CA ARG A 127 10.83 -3.45 12.01
C ARG A 127 10.24 -2.68 13.17
N GLN A 128 8.91 -2.61 13.26
CA GLN A 128 8.22 -1.97 14.38
C GLN A 128 8.42 -2.76 15.67
N LEU A 129 8.38 -4.08 15.58
CA LEU A 129 8.66 -4.95 16.74
C LEU A 129 10.12 -4.83 17.22
N LEU A 130 11.05 -4.52 16.32
CA LEU A 130 12.45 -4.25 16.62
C LEU A 130 12.71 -2.81 17.10
N GLY A 131 11.78 -1.88 16.81
CA GLY A 131 11.93 -0.43 17.01
C GLY A 131 11.79 0.06 18.45
N ASN A 132 11.43 -0.79 19.41
CA ASN A 132 11.39 -0.46 20.84
C ASN A 132 12.77 0.00 21.39
N SER A 133 13.82 -0.12 20.58
CA SER A 133 15.18 0.34 20.90
C SER A 133 15.49 1.79 20.46
N LEU A 134 14.57 2.49 19.79
CA LEU A 134 14.85 3.80 19.16
C LEU A 134 14.81 4.99 20.12
N GLY A 135 14.42 4.84 21.37
CA GLY A 135 14.26 5.95 22.30
C GLY A 135 13.25 7.01 21.79
N ASN A 136 13.29 8.22 22.35
CA ASN A 136 12.43 9.34 21.91
C ASN A 136 13.09 10.14 20.78
N THR A 137 13.11 9.60 19.57
CA THR A 137 13.65 10.23 18.36
C THR A 137 12.54 10.63 17.40
N PRO A 138 12.79 11.54 16.42
CA PRO A 138 11.81 11.84 15.36
C PRO A 138 11.37 10.57 14.58
N ALA A 139 12.26 9.61 14.40
CA ALA A 139 11.96 8.36 13.77
C ALA A 139 10.99 7.50 14.62
N SER A 140 11.15 7.49 15.95
CA SER A 140 10.22 6.77 16.85
C SER A 140 8.82 7.40 16.87
N GLN A 141 8.74 8.74 16.78
CA GLN A 141 7.44 9.44 16.69
C GLN A 141 6.70 9.10 15.39
N ARG A 142 7.41 9.06 14.25
CA ARG A 142 6.83 8.65 12.96
C ARG A 142 6.39 7.18 12.99
N LEU A 143 7.19 6.32 13.59
CA LEU A 143 6.82 4.92 13.80
C LEU A 143 5.53 4.82 14.62
N GLN A 144 5.42 5.59 15.70
CA GLN A 144 4.21 5.61 16.54
C GLN A 144 2.98 6.06 15.75
N ALA A 145 3.12 7.06 14.86
CA ALA A 145 2.04 7.50 14.00
C ALA A 145 1.57 6.38 13.03
N VAL A 146 2.51 5.61 12.45
CA VAL A 146 2.17 4.45 11.60
C VAL A 146 1.45 3.36 12.40
N ILE A 147 1.89 3.09 13.65
CA ILE A 147 1.23 2.11 14.52
C ILE A 147 -0.21 2.54 14.81
N LEU A 148 -0.43 3.81 15.15
CA LEU A 148 -1.79 4.32 15.41
C LEU A 148 -2.70 4.21 14.19
N LEU A 149 -2.21 4.54 12.99
CA LEU A 149 -2.99 4.38 11.76
C LEU A 149 -3.38 2.92 11.51
N ARG A 150 -2.51 1.97 11.83
CA ARG A 150 -2.81 0.54 11.70
C ARG A 150 -3.83 0.08 12.73
N ASP A 151 -3.68 0.52 13.98
CA ASP A 151 -4.61 0.19 15.05
C ASP A 151 -6.02 0.74 14.75
N ASP A 152 -6.10 1.95 14.18
CA ASP A 152 -7.35 2.55 13.76
C ASP A 152 -7.98 1.78 12.58
N TYR A 153 -7.16 1.36 11.61
CA TYR A 153 -7.62 0.55 10.49
C TYR A 153 -8.12 -0.83 10.94
N GLU A 154 -7.38 -1.50 11.81
CA GLU A 154 -7.79 -2.79 12.37
C GLU A 154 -9.07 -2.65 13.19
N ARG A 155 -9.19 -1.57 13.99
CA ARG A 155 -10.40 -1.29 14.78
C ARG A 155 -11.64 -1.17 13.91
N LEU A 156 -11.54 -0.54 12.74
CA LEU A 156 -12.65 -0.41 11.80
C LEU A 156 -13.21 -1.78 11.37
N PHE A 157 -12.33 -2.75 11.11
CA PHE A 157 -12.75 -4.13 10.82
C PHE A 157 -13.33 -4.84 12.06
N ALA A 158 -12.69 -4.65 13.21
CA ALA A 158 -13.17 -5.25 14.46
C ALA A 158 -14.58 -4.78 14.83
N GLU A 159 -14.92 -3.51 14.59
CA GLU A 159 -16.26 -2.95 14.81
C GLU A 159 -17.31 -3.66 13.92
N VAL A 160 -17.02 -3.88 12.64
CA VAL A 160 -17.93 -4.57 11.73
C VAL A 160 -18.02 -6.07 12.04
N ILE A 161 -16.94 -6.69 12.50
CA ILE A 161 -16.95 -8.09 12.97
C ILE A 161 -17.84 -8.20 14.23
N ASP A 162 -17.72 -7.26 15.18
CA ASP A 162 -18.56 -7.23 16.39
C ASP A 162 -20.05 -7.10 16.04
N ASP A 163 -20.39 -6.24 15.08
CA ASP A 163 -21.75 -6.14 14.56
C ASP A 163 -22.26 -7.51 14.04
N GLY A 164 -21.43 -8.23 13.26
CA GLY A 164 -21.81 -9.54 12.73
C GLY A 164 -21.91 -10.64 13.77
N ILE A 165 -21.14 -10.56 14.86
CA ILE A 165 -21.30 -11.45 16.02
C ILE A 165 -22.66 -11.17 16.69
N ARG A 166 -23.00 -9.92 16.88
CA ARG A 166 -24.31 -9.51 17.43
C ARG A 166 -25.49 -9.87 16.53
N GLU A 167 -25.31 -9.79 15.20
CA GLU A 167 -26.27 -10.27 14.21
C GLU A 167 -26.38 -11.81 14.17
N GLY A 168 -25.46 -12.52 14.84
CA GLY A 168 -25.44 -13.99 14.89
C GLY A 168 -24.88 -14.67 13.64
N VAL A 169 -24.31 -13.90 12.68
CA VAL A 169 -23.76 -14.43 11.41
C VAL A 169 -22.30 -14.84 11.50
N PHE A 170 -21.53 -14.25 12.45
CA PHE A 170 -20.14 -14.61 12.66
C PHE A 170 -19.96 -15.44 13.93
N VAL A 171 -18.86 -16.21 13.97
CA VAL A 171 -18.44 -16.99 15.13
C VAL A 171 -18.19 -16.07 16.32
N ASP A 172 -18.52 -16.56 17.51
CA ASP A 172 -18.34 -15.81 18.76
C ASP A 172 -16.86 -15.87 19.18
N LEU A 173 -16.11 -14.85 18.77
CA LEU A 173 -14.69 -14.65 19.09
C LEU A 173 -14.46 -13.20 19.47
N PRO A 174 -13.44 -12.89 20.31
CA PRO A 174 -13.06 -11.49 20.53
C PRO A 174 -12.78 -10.79 19.19
N PRO A 175 -13.48 -9.68 18.84
CA PRO A 175 -13.40 -9.07 17.50
C PRO A 175 -11.97 -8.72 17.07
N ARG A 176 -11.14 -8.18 17.97
CA ARG A 176 -9.73 -7.89 17.71
C ARG A 176 -8.88 -9.14 17.48
N LEU A 177 -9.24 -10.28 18.06
CA LEU A 177 -8.56 -11.55 17.77
C LEU A 177 -8.96 -12.06 16.38
N ALA A 178 -10.23 -11.94 16.04
CA ALA A 178 -10.77 -12.35 14.74
C ALA A 178 -10.13 -11.58 13.56
N THR A 179 -9.74 -10.31 13.76
CA THR A 179 -9.03 -9.55 12.71
C THR A 179 -7.66 -10.13 12.37
N LYS A 180 -6.97 -10.81 13.28
CA LYS A 180 -5.59 -11.31 13.05
C LYS A 180 -5.52 -12.36 11.93
N PRO A 181 -6.25 -13.50 11.99
CA PRO A 181 -6.27 -14.46 10.89
C PRO A 181 -6.91 -13.87 9.64
N PHE A 182 -7.92 -12.99 9.77
CA PHE A 182 -8.56 -12.32 8.66
C PHE A 182 -7.55 -11.52 7.81
N PHE A 183 -6.79 -10.62 8.43
CA PHE A 183 -5.71 -9.91 7.75
C PHE A 183 -4.54 -10.83 7.37
N GLY A 184 -4.32 -11.91 8.12
CA GLY A 184 -3.34 -12.92 7.76
C GLY A 184 -3.59 -13.48 6.36
N VAL A 185 -4.84 -13.83 6.04
CA VAL A 185 -5.24 -14.30 4.72
C VAL A 185 -5.00 -13.23 3.65
N LEU A 186 -5.51 -12.01 3.86
CA LEU A 186 -5.44 -10.92 2.87
C LEU A 186 -3.99 -10.47 2.63
N ASN A 187 -3.26 -10.20 3.70
CA ASN A 187 -1.92 -9.62 3.63
C ASN A 187 -0.85 -10.63 3.18
N TRP A 188 -1.09 -11.95 3.32
CA TRP A 188 -0.17 -12.97 2.84
C TRP A 188 0.09 -12.87 1.34
N ALA A 189 -0.84 -12.29 0.58
CA ALA A 189 -0.64 -12.00 -0.84
C ALA A 189 0.60 -11.15 -1.11
N THR A 190 1.02 -10.26 -0.20
CA THR A 190 2.26 -9.47 -0.35
C THR A 190 3.54 -10.31 -0.39
N VAL A 191 3.47 -11.58 0.04
CA VAL A 191 4.61 -12.50 0.08
C VAL A 191 4.76 -13.25 -1.24
N TRP A 192 3.67 -13.78 -1.77
CA TRP A 192 3.71 -14.68 -2.93
C TRP A 192 3.22 -14.05 -4.24
N TYR A 193 2.39 -13.00 -4.18
CA TYR A 193 1.86 -12.38 -5.38
C TYR A 193 2.94 -11.57 -6.10
N SER A 194 3.04 -11.80 -7.39
CA SER A 194 3.89 -11.04 -8.31
C SER A 194 3.07 -10.65 -9.53
N PRO A 195 2.87 -9.35 -9.81
CA PRO A 195 2.12 -8.90 -10.97
C PRO A 195 2.77 -9.43 -12.26
N ARG A 196 1.97 -10.08 -13.11
CA ARG A 196 2.43 -10.53 -14.43
C ARG A 196 2.23 -9.40 -15.44
N ARG A 197 3.14 -9.28 -16.38
CA ARG A 197 3.18 -8.20 -17.38
C ARG A 197 1.90 -8.06 -18.24
N LEU A 198 1.11 -9.13 -18.36
CA LEU A 198 -0.13 -9.22 -19.14
C LEU A 198 -1.31 -9.69 -18.28
N GLN A 199 -1.29 -9.44 -16.97
CA GLN A 199 -2.41 -9.79 -16.11
C GLN A 199 -3.56 -8.83 -16.37
N SER A 200 -4.74 -9.37 -16.70
CA SER A 200 -5.93 -8.56 -16.93
C SER A 200 -6.49 -8.00 -15.60
N ALA A 201 -7.19 -6.88 -15.67
CA ALA A 201 -7.91 -6.32 -14.53
C ALA A 201 -8.92 -7.34 -13.95
N GLU A 202 -9.57 -8.13 -14.81
CA GLU A 202 -10.47 -9.21 -14.40
C GLU A 202 -9.76 -10.31 -13.60
N ALA A 203 -8.55 -10.70 -14.00
CA ALA A 203 -7.78 -11.70 -13.24
C ALA A 203 -7.37 -11.16 -11.85
N ILE A 204 -7.07 -9.87 -11.73
CA ILE A 204 -6.80 -9.22 -10.45
C ILE A 204 -8.06 -9.19 -9.58
N ASP A 205 -9.21 -8.82 -10.16
CA ASP A 205 -10.49 -8.76 -9.45
C ASP A 205 -10.92 -10.15 -8.96
N ASN A 206 -10.80 -11.17 -9.79
CA ASN A 206 -11.09 -12.55 -9.42
C ASN A 206 -10.19 -13.05 -8.28
N LEU A 207 -8.91 -12.69 -8.30
CA LEU A 207 -7.99 -13.01 -7.21
C LEU A 207 -8.37 -12.27 -5.92
N ALA A 208 -8.71 -10.98 -6.01
CA ALA A 208 -9.15 -10.19 -4.86
C ALA A 208 -10.42 -10.78 -4.23
N ARG A 209 -11.41 -11.17 -5.04
CA ARG A 209 -12.62 -11.86 -4.58
C ARG A 209 -12.30 -13.17 -3.88
N THR A 210 -11.43 -13.98 -4.47
CA THR A 210 -11.02 -15.27 -3.87
C THR A 210 -10.41 -15.08 -2.49
N LEU A 211 -9.51 -14.09 -2.33
CA LEU A 211 -8.88 -13.77 -1.05
C LEU A 211 -9.91 -13.27 -0.02
N ALA A 212 -10.80 -12.36 -0.44
CA ALA A 212 -11.84 -11.83 0.42
C ALA A 212 -12.81 -12.92 0.89
N ASP A 213 -13.28 -13.77 -0.03
CA ASP A 213 -14.19 -14.88 0.29
C ASP A 213 -13.52 -15.89 1.24
N PHE A 214 -12.24 -16.18 1.04
CA PHE A 214 -11.52 -17.09 1.92
C PHE A 214 -11.36 -16.52 3.34
N ALA A 215 -11.05 -15.24 3.45
CA ALA A 215 -10.96 -14.58 4.76
C ALA A 215 -12.31 -14.57 5.50
N LEU A 216 -13.41 -14.30 4.77
CA LEU A 216 -14.76 -14.27 5.33
C LEU A 216 -15.23 -15.65 5.82
N ARG A 217 -14.94 -16.73 5.05
CA ARG A 217 -15.37 -18.09 5.41
C ARG A 217 -14.86 -18.51 6.78
N GLY A 218 -13.68 -18.02 7.21
CA GLY A 218 -13.15 -18.28 8.54
C GLY A 218 -13.94 -17.65 9.68
N LEU A 219 -14.81 -16.67 9.37
CA LEU A 219 -15.64 -15.98 10.37
C LEU A 219 -17.10 -16.45 10.37
N LEU A 220 -17.58 -17.07 9.29
CA LEU A 220 -18.99 -17.49 9.18
C LEU A 220 -19.30 -18.62 10.16
N LYS A 221 -20.44 -18.52 10.84
CA LYS A 221 -21.00 -19.65 11.56
C LYS A 221 -21.38 -20.75 10.56
N THR A 222 -20.84 -21.93 10.77
CA THR A 222 -21.36 -23.12 10.09
C THR A 222 -22.73 -23.43 10.66
N ALA A 223 -23.72 -23.76 9.79
CA ALA A 223 -24.99 -24.26 10.27
C ALA A 223 -24.74 -25.49 11.15
N PRO A 224 -25.45 -25.66 12.29
CA PRO A 224 -25.36 -26.88 13.06
C PRO A 224 -25.71 -28.06 12.16
N SER A 225 -24.86 -29.06 12.15
CA SER A 225 -25.01 -30.33 11.41
C SER A 225 -26.23 -31.08 11.93
#